data_5cc8174f75bec5163ffece436f0dd684
#
_entry.id   5cc8174f75bec5163ffece436f0dd684
#
_cell.length_a   1.000
_cell.length_b   1.000
_cell.length_c   1.000
_cell.angle_alpha   90.00
_cell.angle_beta   90.00
_cell.angle_gamma   90.00
#
_symmetry.space_group_name_H-M   'P 1'
#
loop_
_entity.id
_entity.type
_entity.pdbx_description
1 polymer ?
#
loop_
_entity_poly.entity_id
_entity_poly.type
_entity_poly.pdbx_seq_one_letter_code
_entity_poly.pdbx_strand_id
1 'polypeptide(L)'
;MFGKKPEMSFFLRFFLFKLITFDSKYFTMSLENNIMEAMKIAMKNKDQSALAALRAVKSELILAKTSGNASGEFSEADENKLLQKLVKQRKESAAIFSSQNREDLAQPELDQAAIISTFLPEQMTEEAVEKVIVEVIAQAGANSMKDMGKVMGIVNGKLAGKADGKTISGIVKRILSN
;
A
#
# COMPACT_ATOMS: atom_id res chain seq x y z
N MET A 1 26.10 23.94 -26.73
CA MET A 1 25.09 22.84 -26.66
C MET A 1 25.21 22.21 -25.28
N PHE A 2 24.48 22.71 -24.30
CA PHE A 2 24.49 22.13 -22.94
C PHE A 2 23.42 21.07 -22.88
N GLY A 3 23.83 19.80 -22.79
CA GLY A 3 22.95 18.65 -22.62
C GLY A 3 22.17 18.76 -21.31
N LYS A 4 20.85 18.81 -21.39
CA LYS A 4 19.95 18.62 -20.23
C LYS A 4 20.28 17.29 -19.57
N LYS A 5 20.80 17.33 -18.33
CA LYS A 5 20.91 16.12 -17.50
C LYS A 5 19.50 15.54 -17.35
N PRO A 6 19.31 14.22 -17.52
CA PRO A 6 18.02 13.60 -17.29
C PRO A 6 17.57 13.87 -15.85
N GLU A 7 16.46 14.53 -15.69
CA GLU A 7 15.83 14.70 -14.37
C GLU A 7 15.45 13.32 -13.84
N MET A 8 16.18 12.90 -12.85
CA MET A 8 15.92 11.62 -12.17
C MET A 8 14.55 11.71 -11.52
N SER A 9 13.61 10.84 -11.94
CA SER A 9 12.25 10.77 -11.42
C SER A 9 12.26 10.79 -9.89
N PHE A 10 11.27 11.46 -9.28
CA PHE A 10 11.04 11.46 -7.82
C PHE A 10 11.11 10.05 -7.24
N PHE A 11 10.58 9.08 -7.96
CA PHE A 11 10.62 7.66 -7.58
C PHE A 11 12.05 7.13 -7.42
N LEU A 12 12.94 7.45 -8.35
CA LEU A 12 14.34 7.01 -8.29
C LEU A 12 15.13 7.74 -7.19
N ARG A 13 14.84 9.02 -6.95
CA ARG A 13 15.44 9.81 -5.87
C ARG A 13 14.93 9.37 -4.50
N PHE A 14 13.65 9.07 -4.39
CA PHE A 14 13.04 8.56 -3.15
C PHE A 14 13.50 7.13 -2.86
N PHE A 15 13.62 6.29 -3.88
CA PHE A 15 14.14 4.93 -3.77
C PHE A 15 15.63 4.92 -3.39
N LEU A 16 16.46 5.78 -3.99
CA LEU A 16 17.86 5.98 -3.61
C LEU A 16 17.97 6.56 -2.19
N PHE A 17 17.10 7.47 -1.80
CA PHE A 17 17.05 7.99 -0.44
C PHE A 17 16.71 6.88 0.57
N LYS A 18 15.78 5.98 0.25
CA LYS A 18 15.44 4.81 1.07
C LYS A 18 16.60 3.79 1.15
N LEU A 19 17.40 3.66 0.08
CA LEU A 19 18.58 2.78 0.04
C LEU A 19 19.77 3.36 0.81
N ILE A 20 19.96 4.68 0.83
CA ILE A 20 21.09 5.35 1.47
C ILE A 20 20.82 5.61 2.97
N THR A 21 19.56 5.72 3.37
CA THR A 21 19.16 5.98 4.77
C THR A 21 18.43 4.79 5.39
N PHE A 22 18.90 3.56 5.17
CA PHE A 22 18.48 2.41 5.97
C PHE A 22 19.12 2.51 7.36
N ASP A 23 18.87 3.64 8.01
CA ASP A 23 19.20 3.83 9.42
C ASP A 23 17.94 3.47 10.22
N SER A 24 18.08 2.56 11.15
CA SER A 24 17.08 2.03 12.08
C SER A 24 16.20 3.11 12.77
N LYS A 25 16.53 4.37 12.59
CA LYS A 25 15.86 5.52 13.20
C LYS A 25 14.53 5.89 12.56
N TYR A 26 14.26 5.46 11.32
CA TYR A 26 12.99 5.77 10.62
C TYR A 26 11.85 4.79 10.92
N PHE A 27 12.14 3.68 11.60
CA PHE A 27 11.15 2.68 11.97
C PHE A 27 10.24 3.12 13.13
N THR A 28 10.53 4.23 13.79
CA THR A 28 9.76 4.74 14.94
C THR A 28 8.92 5.99 14.65
N MET A 29 8.96 6.52 13.43
CA MET A 29 8.15 7.69 13.08
C MET A 29 6.75 7.22 12.62
N SER A 30 5.70 7.84 13.15
CA SER A 30 4.33 7.57 12.71
C SER A 30 4.19 7.79 11.19
N LEU A 31 3.28 7.06 10.55
CA LEU A 31 2.97 7.22 9.12
C LEU A 31 2.70 8.70 8.77
N GLU A 32 2.02 9.42 9.64
CA GLU A 32 1.71 10.83 9.46
C GLU A 32 2.97 11.71 9.34
N ASN A 33 3.98 11.46 10.18
CA ASN A 33 5.25 12.17 10.11
C ASN A 33 6.00 11.84 8.81
N ASN A 34 6.00 10.56 8.40
CA ASN A 34 6.62 10.14 7.14
C ASN A 34 5.97 10.84 5.93
N ILE A 35 4.64 10.94 5.93
CA ILE A 35 3.89 11.66 4.88
C ILE A 35 4.23 13.15 4.90
N MET A 36 4.32 13.78 6.07
CA MET A 36 4.66 15.20 6.17
C MET A 36 6.07 15.49 5.64
N GLU A 37 7.05 14.66 5.94
CA GLU A 37 8.41 14.79 5.40
C GLU A 37 8.44 14.60 3.88
N ALA A 38 7.73 13.58 3.36
CA ALA A 38 7.60 13.37 1.92
C ALA A 38 6.93 14.57 1.22
N MET A 39 5.91 15.18 1.84
CA MET A 39 5.28 16.40 1.32
C MET A 39 6.26 17.58 1.24
N LYS A 40 7.10 17.77 2.25
CA LYS A 40 8.13 18.82 2.23
C LYS A 40 9.13 18.62 1.08
N ILE A 41 9.53 17.36 0.84
CA ILE A 41 10.42 17.00 -0.28
C ILE A 41 9.73 17.26 -1.62
N ALA A 42 8.49 16.83 -1.78
CA ALA A 42 7.70 17.04 -2.99
C ALA A 42 7.49 18.54 -3.29
N MET A 43 7.25 19.36 -2.26
CA MET A 43 7.17 20.82 -2.41
C MET A 43 8.48 21.43 -2.88
N LYS A 44 9.61 21.03 -2.31
CA LYS A 44 10.94 21.51 -2.74
C LYS A 44 11.25 21.14 -4.20
N ASN A 45 10.82 19.95 -4.62
CA ASN A 45 11.02 19.44 -5.97
C ASN A 45 9.97 19.94 -6.97
N LYS A 46 8.96 20.69 -6.51
CA LYS A 46 7.79 21.13 -7.31
C LYS A 46 7.04 19.97 -7.98
N ASP A 47 7.06 18.80 -7.35
CA ASP A 47 6.38 17.59 -7.82
C ASP A 47 4.90 17.62 -7.45
N GLN A 48 4.07 18.07 -8.38
CA GLN A 48 2.63 18.24 -8.20
C GLN A 48 1.90 16.90 -8.05
N SER A 49 2.35 15.86 -8.75
CA SER A 49 1.76 14.52 -8.68
C SER A 49 1.97 13.92 -7.29
N ALA A 50 3.20 13.98 -6.78
CA ALA A 50 3.50 13.53 -5.43
C ALA A 50 2.74 14.32 -4.37
N LEU A 51 2.64 15.65 -4.52
CA LEU A 51 1.86 16.48 -3.59
C LEU A 51 0.38 16.12 -3.59
N ALA A 52 -0.21 15.85 -4.76
CA ALA A 52 -1.61 15.44 -4.86
C ALA A 52 -1.86 14.11 -4.15
N ALA A 53 -1.01 13.09 -4.42
CA ALA A 53 -1.08 11.79 -3.78
C ALA A 53 -0.96 11.89 -2.25
N LEU A 54 0.06 12.60 -1.76
CA LEU A 54 0.33 12.73 -0.33
C LEU A 54 -0.74 13.52 0.42
N ARG A 55 -1.34 14.54 -0.22
CA ARG A 55 -2.49 15.28 0.34
C ARG A 55 -3.70 14.37 0.46
N ALA A 56 -3.98 13.55 -0.54
CA ALA A 56 -5.08 12.59 -0.48
C ALA A 56 -4.88 11.59 0.67
N VAL A 57 -3.69 11.02 0.81
CA VAL A 57 -3.38 10.12 1.95
C VAL A 57 -3.57 10.83 3.29
N LYS A 58 -3.04 12.05 3.44
CA LYS A 58 -3.19 12.82 4.68
C LYS A 58 -4.66 13.09 5.02
N SER A 59 -5.47 13.49 4.04
CA SER A 59 -6.90 13.75 4.24
C SER A 59 -7.65 12.50 4.68
N GLU A 60 -7.40 11.35 4.04
CA GLU A 60 -8.01 10.08 4.41
C GLU A 60 -7.57 9.58 5.79
N LEU A 61 -6.30 9.79 6.17
CA LEU A 61 -5.83 9.48 7.53
C LEU A 61 -6.54 10.31 8.59
N ILE A 62 -6.69 11.61 8.36
CA ILE A 62 -7.42 12.50 9.29
C ILE A 62 -8.87 12.05 9.38
N LEU A 63 -9.52 11.80 8.26
CA LEU A 63 -10.90 11.35 8.21
C LEU A 63 -11.09 10.02 8.95
N ALA A 64 -10.21 9.05 8.72
CA ALA A 64 -10.26 7.74 9.38
C ALA A 64 -10.09 7.86 10.91
N LYS A 65 -9.13 8.68 11.35
CA LYS A 65 -8.90 8.94 12.79
C LYS A 65 -10.07 9.67 13.46
N THR A 66 -10.75 10.55 12.74
CA THR A 66 -11.87 11.35 13.30
C THR A 66 -13.22 10.66 13.19
N SER A 67 -13.43 9.78 12.20
CA SER A 67 -14.68 9.05 11.99
C SER A 67 -14.73 7.69 12.68
N GLY A 68 -13.58 7.18 13.12
CA GLY A 68 -13.51 5.97 13.94
C GLY A 68 -14.14 6.21 15.30
N ASN A 69 -15.04 5.31 15.73
CA ASN A 69 -15.67 5.37 17.05
C ASN A 69 -14.59 5.60 18.13
N ALA A 70 -14.86 6.50 19.04
CA ALA A 70 -13.99 7.08 20.06
C ALA A 70 -13.31 6.10 21.06
N SER A 71 -13.18 4.83 20.75
CA SER A 71 -12.69 3.79 21.67
C SER A 71 -11.48 2.99 21.20
N GLY A 72 -10.90 3.28 20.01
CA GLY A 72 -9.73 2.53 19.51
C GLY A 72 -8.66 3.44 18.94
N GLU A 73 -7.41 3.24 19.35
CA GLU A 73 -6.25 3.82 18.66
C GLU A 73 -6.22 3.30 17.21
N PHE A 74 -6.01 4.20 16.25
CA PHE A 74 -5.86 3.85 14.84
C PHE A 74 -4.54 3.09 14.67
N SER A 75 -4.65 1.78 14.46
CA SER A 75 -3.51 0.88 14.48
C SER A 75 -2.71 0.94 13.17
N GLU A 76 -1.44 0.49 13.21
CA GLU A 76 -0.62 0.31 12.01
C GLU A 76 -1.29 -0.60 10.96
N ALA A 77 -2.06 -1.60 11.40
CA ALA A 77 -2.83 -2.45 10.51
C ALA A 77 -3.94 -1.67 9.79
N ASP A 78 -4.56 -0.70 10.46
CA ASP A 78 -5.58 0.15 9.85
C ASP A 78 -4.96 1.17 8.91
N GLU A 79 -3.79 1.72 9.25
CA GLU A 79 -2.98 2.56 8.35
C GLU A 79 -2.63 1.82 7.05
N ASN A 80 -2.16 0.59 7.16
CA ASN A 80 -1.83 -0.26 6.01
C ASN A 80 -3.06 -0.59 5.15
N LYS A 81 -4.20 -0.91 5.75
CA LYS A 81 -5.47 -1.13 5.03
C LYS A 81 -5.93 0.13 4.29
N LEU A 82 -5.79 1.30 4.92
CA LEU A 82 -6.12 2.58 4.30
C LEU A 82 -5.25 2.84 3.07
N LEU A 83 -3.92 2.67 3.21
CA LEU A 83 -2.99 2.83 2.09
C LEU A 83 -3.28 1.85 0.95
N GLN A 84 -3.54 0.58 1.27
CA GLN A 84 -3.92 -0.43 0.26
C GLN A 84 -5.21 -0.05 -0.48
N LYS A 85 -6.22 0.44 0.25
CA LYS A 85 -7.47 0.94 -0.35
C LYS A 85 -7.20 2.08 -1.33
N LEU A 86 -6.37 3.05 -0.95
CA LEU A 86 -6.03 4.19 -1.81
C LEU A 86 -5.26 3.76 -3.06
N VAL A 87 -4.26 2.86 -2.92
CA VAL A 87 -3.53 2.30 -4.07
C VAL A 87 -4.48 1.59 -5.02
N LYS A 88 -5.39 0.77 -4.48
CA LYS A 88 -6.38 0.04 -5.28
C LYS A 88 -7.29 0.99 -6.06
N GLN A 89 -7.84 2.02 -5.40
CA GLN A 89 -8.68 3.02 -6.04
C GLN A 89 -7.98 3.72 -7.20
N ARG A 90 -6.70 4.11 -7.03
CA ARG A 90 -5.91 4.74 -8.10
C ARG A 90 -5.70 3.79 -9.29
N LYS A 91 -5.36 2.52 -9.00
CA LYS A 91 -5.19 1.51 -10.07
C LYS A 91 -6.50 1.22 -10.80
N GLU A 92 -7.63 1.16 -10.11
CA GLU A 92 -8.95 0.99 -10.71
C GLU A 92 -9.33 2.19 -11.59
N SER A 93 -9.09 3.42 -11.12
CA SER A 93 -9.28 4.62 -11.93
C SER A 93 -8.41 4.61 -13.19
N ALA A 94 -7.13 4.28 -13.06
CA ALA A 94 -6.22 4.15 -14.20
C ALA A 94 -6.73 3.11 -15.23
N ALA A 95 -7.18 1.95 -14.76
CA ALA A 95 -7.72 0.91 -15.66
C ALA A 95 -8.97 1.39 -16.42
N ILE A 96 -9.85 2.17 -15.76
CA ILE A 96 -11.03 2.77 -16.42
C ILE A 96 -10.57 3.77 -17.49
N PHE A 97 -9.62 4.65 -17.18
CA PHE A 97 -9.10 5.62 -18.16
C PHE A 97 -8.42 4.93 -19.33
N SER A 98 -7.57 3.93 -19.09
CA SER A 98 -6.93 3.14 -20.16
C SER A 98 -7.96 2.43 -21.04
N SER A 99 -9.04 1.90 -20.47
CA SER A 99 -10.12 1.27 -21.26
C SER A 99 -10.86 2.24 -22.19
N GLN A 100 -10.76 3.54 -21.89
CA GLN A 100 -11.32 4.63 -22.69
C GLN A 100 -10.27 5.30 -23.60
N ASN A 101 -9.09 4.71 -23.76
CA ASN A 101 -7.94 5.26 -24.50
C ASN A 101 -7.49 6.65 -23.97
N ARG A 102 -7.63 6.89 -22.66
CA ARG A 102 -7.24 8.12 -21.98
C ARG A 102 -5.99 7.88 -21.12
N GLU A 103 -4.89 7.50 -21.79
CA GLU A 103 -3.60 7.28 -21.11
C GLU A 103 -3.07 8.56 -20.44
N ASP A 104 -3.45 9.73 -20.97
CA ASP A 104 -3.17 11.04 -20.37
C ASP A 104 -3.74 11.19 -18.94
N LEU A 105 -4.84 10.50 -18.62
CA LEU A 105 -5.45 10.45 -17.29
C LEU A 105 -5.04 9.20 -16.50
N ALA A 106 -4.76 8.09 -17.19
CA ALA A 106 -4.37 6.86 -16.55
C ALA A 106 -2.97 6.96 -15.89
N GLN A 107 -1.99 7.53 -16.59
CA GLN A 107 -0.62 7.64 -16.10
C GLN A 107 -0.50 8.43 -14.79
N PRO A 108 -1.13 9.60 -14.61
CA PRO A 108 -1.14 10.30 -13.33
C PRO A 108 -1.69 9.46 -12.16
N GLU A 109 -2.72 8.65 -12.39
CA GLU A 109 -3.27 7.76 -11.36
C GLU A 109 -2.27 6.66 -10.98
N LEU A 110 -1.58 6.06 -11.97
CA LEU A 110 -0.52 5.07 -11.72
C LEU A 110 0.66 5.67 -10.97
N ASP A 111 1.08 6.88 -11.31
CA ASP A 111 2.16 7.59 -10.63
C ASP A 111 1.79 7.84 -9.15
N GLN A 112 0.55 8.27 -8.89
CA GLN A 112 0.06 8.46 -7.52
C GLN A 112 -0.02 7.12 -6.77
N ALA A 113 -0.50 6.04 -7.41
CA ALA A 113 -0.51 4.71 -6.82
C ALA A 113 0.90 4.24 -6.44
N ALA A 114 1.89 4.47 -7.31
CA ALA A 114 3.29 4.14 -7.04
C ALA A 114 3.83 4.90 -5.82
N ILE A 115 3.55 6.20 -5.71
CA ILE A 115 3.97 7.03 -4.58
C ILE A 115 3.35 6.53 -3.27
N ILE A 116 2.04 6.25 -3.24
CA ILE A 116 1.35 5.74 -2.06
C ILE A 116 1.92 4.37 -1.65
N SER A 117 2.22 3.51 -2.62
CA SER A 117 2.78 2.17 -2.37
C SER A 117 4.13 2.22 -1.65
N THR A 118 4.89 3.32 -1.73
CA THR A 118 6.17 3.45 -1.01
C THR A 118 6.03 3.47 0.51
N PHE A 119 4.84 3.77 1.01
CA PHE A 119 4.52 3.80 2.45
C PHE A 119 3.99 2.46 2.95
N LEU A 120 3.66 1.52 2.07
CA LEU A 120 3.29 0.17 2.45
C LEU A 120 4.54 -0.66 2.79
N PRO A 121 4.41 -1.67 3.68
CA PRO A 121 5.47 -2.64 3.88
C PRO A 121 5.78 -3.37 2.57
N GLU A 122 6.97 -3.97 2.50
CA GLU A 122 7.38 -4.75 1.34
C GLU A 122 6.34 -5.83 1.02
N GLN A 123 5.90 -5.83 -0.23
CA GLN A 123 4.90 -6.79 -0.69
C GLN A 123 5.51 -8.17 -0.80
N MET A 124 4.84 -9.17 -0.25
CA MET A 124 5.26 -10.57 -0.35
C MET A 124 4.92 -11.14 -1.72
N THR A 125 5.78 -12.07 -2.18
CA THR A 125 5.46 -12.85 -3.39
C THR A 125 4.29 -13.79 -3.12
N GLU A 126 3.61 -14.23 -4.18
CA GLU A 126 2.46 -15.14 -4.06
C GLU A 126 2.85 -16.44 -3.36
N GLU A 127 4.05 -16.97 -3.65
CA GLU A 127 4.58 -18.19 -3.02
C GLU A 127 4.84 -17.99 -1.51
N ALA A 128 5.31 -16.79 -1.11
CA ALA A 128 5.53 -16.47 0.29
C ALA A 128 4.20 -16.32 1.04
N VAL A 129 3.21 -15.71 0.39
CA VAL A 129 1.84 -15.59 0.92
C VAL A 129 1.20 -16.96 1.09
N GLU A 130 1.33 -17.85 0.08
CA GLU A 130 0.79 -19.21 0.13
C GLU A 130 1.38 -20.02 1.30
N LYS A 131 2.68 -19.94 1.54
CA LYS A 131 3.33 -20.61 2.70
C LYS A 131 2.70 -20.17 4.03
N VAL A 132 2.52 -18.86 4.22
CA VAL A 132 1.88 -18.33 5.44
C VAL A 132 0.43 -18.83 5.56
N ILE A 133 -0.31 -18.88 4.45
CA ILE A 133 -1.69 -19.37 4.45
C ILE A 133 -1.77 -20.85 4.83
N VAL A 134 -0.89 -21.69 4.25
CA VAL A 134 -0.80 -23.13 4.59
C VAL A 134 -0.54 -23.32 6.08
N GLU A 135 0.42 -22.59 6.65
CA GLU A 135 0.71 -22.62 8.08
C GLU A 135 -0.51 -22.22 8.92
N VAL A 136 -1.22 -21.17 8.53
CA VAL A 136 -2.42 -20.71 9.25
C VAL A 136 -3.55 -21.74 9.18
N ILE A 137 -3.78 -22.35 8.02
CA ILE A 137 -4.78 -23.42 7.84
C ILE A 137 -4.46 -24.60 8.76
N ALA A 138 -3.19 -25.04 8.79
CA ALA A 138 -2.76 -26.12 9.67
C ALA A 138 -2.94 -25.77 11.16
N GLN A 139 -2.54 -24.56 11.59
CA GLN A 139 -2.68 -24.10 12.97
C GLN A 139 -4.15 -23.93 13.39
N ALA A 140 -5.01 -23.51 12.47
CA ALA A 140 -6.44 -23.32 12.71
C ALA A 140 -7.22 -24.63 12.70
N GLY A 141 -6.63 -25.73 12.21
CA GLY A 141 -7.31 -27.02 12.00
C GLY A 141 -8.43 -26.91 10.96
N ALA A 142 -8.27 -26.00 9.99
CA ALA A 142 -9.30 -25.74 8.99
C ALA A 142 -9.24 -26.79 7.87
N ASN A 143 -10.38 -27.45 7.60
CA ASN A 143 -10.44 -28.56 6.64
C ASN A 143 -11.52 -28.36 5.55
N SER A 144 -12.21 -27.22 5.56
CA SER A 144 -13.31 -27.00 4.63
C SER A 144 -13.56 -25.52 4.36
N MET A 145 -14.34 -25.23 3.31
CA MET A 145 -14.79 -23.87 2.99
C MET A 145 -15.57 -23.17 4.10
N LYS A 146 -16.14 -23.94 5.07
CA LYS A 146 -16.84 -23.36 6.23
C LYS A 146 -15.87 -22.63 7.16
N ASP A 147 -14.61 -23.01 7.16
CA ASP A 147 -13.54 -22.43 8.00
C ASP A 147 -12.92 -21.18 7.36
N MET A 148 -13.31 -20.85 6.13
CA MET A 148 -12.71 -19.74 5.35
C MET A 148 -12.72 -18.42 6.15
N GLY A 149 -13.83 -18.10 6.84
CA GLY A 149 -13.93 -16.85 7.61
C GLY A 149 -12.91 -16.79 8.76
N LYS A 150 -12.70 -17.90 9.46
CA LYS A 150 -11.71 -18.02 10.54
C LYS A 150 -10.29 -17.86 10.02
N VAL A 151 -9.97 -18.57 8.94
CA VAL A 151 -8.65 -18.49 8.28
C VAL A 151 -8.38 -17.09 7.78
N MET A 152 -9.33 -16.48 7.07
CA MET A 152 -9.22 -15.11 6.55
C MET A 152 -8.98 -14.08 7.66
N GLY A 153 -9.64 -14.22 8.82
CA GLY A 153 -9.40 -13.34 9.96
C GLY A 153 -7.96 -13.38 10.44
N ILE A 154 -7.38 -14.57 10.60
CA ILE A 154 -6.00 -14.76 11.06
C ILE A 154 -5.00 -14.30 10.00
N VAL A 155 -5.20 -14.70 8.74
CA VAL A 155 -4.31 -14.36 7.63
C VAL A 155 -4.28 -12.85 7.40
N ASN A 156 -5.43 -12.18 7.40
CA ASN A 156 -5.49 -10.73 7.25
C ASN A 156 -4.75 -9.97 8.37
N GLY A 157 -4.73 -10.51 9.60
CA GLY A 157 -3.92 -9.96 10.68
C GLY A 157 -2.42 -10.14 10.44
N LYS A 158 -1.99 -11.34 10.01
CA LYS A 158 -0.56 -11.64 9.76
C LYS A 158 0.01 -10.95 8.51
N LEU A 159 -0.81 -10.79 7.48
CA LEU A 159 -0.40 -10.24 6.16
C LEU A 159 -0.89 -8.81 5.93
N ALA A 160 -1.31 -8.11 6.98
CA ALA A 160 -1.80 -6.72 6.86
C ALA A 160 -0.77 -5.83 6.14
N GLY A 161 -1.16 -5.29 4.99
CA GLY A 161 -0.30 -4.42 4.18
C GLY A 161 0.73 -5.14 3.30
N LYS A 162 0.98 -6.45 3.50
CA LYS A 162 2.02 -7.22 2.78
C LYS A 162 1.51 -7.97 1.54
N ALA A 163 0.20 -8.15 1.42
CA ALA A 163 -0.41 -8.81 0.27
C ALA A 163 -1.82 -8.24 0.01
N ASP A 164 -2.26 -8.34 -1.25
CA ASP A 164 -3.60 -7.92 -1.65
C ASP A 164 -4.66 -8.92 -1.16
N GLY A 165 -5.77 -8.39 -0.66
CA GLY A 165 -6.88 -9.22 -0.12
C GLY A 165 -7.51 -10.17 -1.15
N LYS A 166 -7.48 -9.80 -2.45
CA LYS A 166 -7.98 -10.66 -3.53
C LYS A 166 -7.05 -11.87 -3.73
N THR A 167 -5.75 -11.65 -3.72
CA THR A 167 -4.74 -12.71 -3.79
C THR A 167 -4.87 -13.66 -2.58
N ILE A 168 -4.93 -13.10 -1.36
CA ILE A 168 -5.13 -13.89 -0.13
C ILE A 168 -6.39 -14.76 -0.23
N SER A 169 -7.53 -14.16 -0.57
CA SER A 169 -8.80 -14.90 -0.65
C SER A 169 -8.80 -15.96 -1.73
N GLY A 170 -8.16 -15.72 -2.87
CA GLY A 170 -8.00 -16.68 -3.97
C GLY A 170 -7.20 -17.91 -3.53
N ILE A 171 -6.08 -17.70 -2.85
CA ILE A 171 -5.22 -18.78 -2.35
C ILE A 171 -5.95 -19.59 -1.27
N VAL A 172 -6.55 -18.92 -0.28
CA VAL A 172 -7.32 -19.61 0.80
C VAL A 172 -8.42 -20.46 0.20
N LYS A 173 -9.20 -19.91 -0.75
CA LYS A 173 -10.25 -20.66 -1.43
C LYS A 173 -9.69 -21.89 -2.17
N ARG A 174 -8.60 -21.72 -2.90
CA ARG A 174 -7.96 -22.81 -3.63
C ARG A 174 -7.55 -23.97 -2.71
N ILE A 175 -6.93 -23.66 -1.57
CA ILE A 175 -6.44 -24.67 -0.63
C ILE A 175 -7.59 -25.36 0.13
N LEU A 176 -8.62 -24.62 0.55
CA LEU A 176 -9.75 -25.19 1.29
C LEU A 176 -10.77 -25.93 0.41
N SER A 177 -10.65 -25.82 -0.93
CA SER A 177 -11.55 -26.51 -1.88
C SER A 177 -10.97 -27.85 -2.36
N ASN A 178 -9.71 -28.14 -2.06
CA ASN A 178 -9.04 -29.42 -2.33
C ASN A 178 -9.16 -30.33 -1.11
#